data_8cab0e59527d9e7e62919d55bc6f7780
#
_entry.id   8cab0e59527d9e7e62919d55bc6f7780
#
_cell.length_a   1.000
_cell.length_b   1.000
_cell.length_c   1.000
_cell.angle_alpha   90.00
_cell.angle_beta   90.00
_cell.angle_gamma   90.00
#
_symmetry.space_group_name_H-M   'P 1'
#
loop_
_entity.id
_entity.type
_entity.pdbx_description
1 polymer ?
#
loop_
_entity_poly.entity_id
_entity_poly.type
_entity_poly.pdbx_seq_one_letter_code
_entity_poly.pdbx_strand_id
1 'polypeptide(L)'
;MKQLLVITLALALALPSAAWSLFYDFEDPDQFNDWEVIQGTWSIIDGELDGQGPQAGQPGVMIVLSDDVWDDAWRDYTVEFRAKILEDTEDAGIVFRWQNADPNDTRYHLYRIDNWPRGYGQKQAEGWVAAEDGGAREMLGQTKIEIESDTWYKFRLEVAGSTYKCYLDDELMFELEGKGYSWGKIGFRMWNSHARYDDLSITGPGIPSVVTSSGKLAAMWGEVKAH
;
A
#
# COMPACT_ATOMS: atom_id res chain seq x y z
N MET A 1 -63.86 11.73 19.87
CA MET A 1 -62.64 12.52 19.67
C MET A 1 -61.52 11.53 19.34
N LYS A 2 -61.06 11.46 18.06
CA LYS A 2 -59.96 10.63 17.63
C LYS A 2 -58.71 11.46 17.64
N GLN A 3 -57.74 11.10 18.49
CA GLN A 3 -56.41 11.71 18.48
C GLN A 3 -55.57 11.16 17.30
N LEU A 4 -55.14 12.07 16.45
CA LEU A 4 -54.22 11.76 15.33
C LEU A 4 -52.79 11.76 15.89
N LEU A 5 -52.17 10.60 15.88
CA LEU A 5 -50.74 10.46 16.25
C LEU A 5 -49.90 10.82 15.02
N VAL A 6 -49.23 11.96 15.06
CA VAL A 6 -48.28 12.38 14.03
C VAL A 6 -46.92 11.79 14.38
N ILE A 7 -46.49 10.76 13.65
CA ILE A 7 -45.13 10.21 13.76
C ILE A 7 -44.22 11.03 12.85
N THR A 8 -43.39 11.88 13.42
CA THR A 8 -42.33 12.59 12.71
C THR A 8 -41.15 11.63 12.52
N LEU A 9 -40.96 11.14 11.31
CA LEU A 9 -39.79 10.35 10.93
C LEU A 9 -38.61 11.33 10.72
N ALA A 10 -37.69 11.39 11.69
CA ALA A 10 -36.45 12.14 11.53
C ALA A 10 -35.51 11.34 10.60
N LEU A 11 -35.41 11.77 9.34
CA LEU A 11 -34.43 11.26 8.40
C LEU A 11 -33.06 11.83 8.80
N ALA A 12 -32.24 11.04 9.51
CA ALA A 12 -30.85 11.38 9.76
C ALA A 12 -30.08 11.30 8.42
N LEU A 13 -29.82 12.47 7.82
CA LEU A 13 -28.83 12.55 6.74
C LEU A 13 -27.46 12.21 7.37
N ALA A 14 -26.97 11.02 7.13
CA ALA A 14 -25.57 10.71 7.32
C ALA A 14 -24.79 11.53 6.28
N LEU A 15 -24.21 12.66 6.71
CA LEU A 15 -23.23 13.36 5.91
C LEU A 15 -22.03 12.39 5.75
N PRO A 16 -21.51 12.19 4.52
CA PRO A 16 -20.26 11.46 4.37
C PRO A 16 -19.21 12.20 5.21
N SER A 17 -18.68 11.52 6.23
CA SER A 17 -17.49 12.03 6.92
C SER A 17 -16.42 12.12 5.83
N ALA A 18 -15.88 13.33 5.60
CA ALA A 18 -14.69 13.46 4.76
C ALA A 18 -13.67 12.47 5.32
N ALA A 19 -13.38 11.45 4.55
CA ALA A 19 -12.37 10.47 4.94
C ALA A 19 -11.03 11.21 4.99
N TRP A 20 -10.41 11.24 6.15
CA TRP A 20 -9.08 11.77 6.33
C TRP A 20 -8.11 10.85 5.60
N SER A 21 -7.29 11.39 4.70
CA SER A 21 -6.33 10.59 3.92
C SER A 21 -5.01 11.31 3.80
N LEU A 22 -3.93 10.59 3.99
CA LEU A 22 -2.60 10.95 3.51
C LEU A 22 -2.53 10.53 2.04
N PHE A 23 -2.16 11.45 1.14
CA PHE A 23 -2.24 11.20 -0.29
C PHE A 23 -0.98 11.67 -1.03
N TYR A 24 -0.47 10.82 -1.91
CA TYR A 24 0.68 11.07 -2.77
C TYR A 24 0.31 10.74 -4.22
N ASP A 25 0.26 11.78 -5.06
CA ASP A 25 0.11 11.67 -6.52
C ASP A 25 1.45 11.84 -7.26
N PHE A 26 2.53 12.03 -6.51
CA PHE A 26 3.89 12.24 -6.97
C PHE A 26 4.06 13.31 -8.06
N GLU A 27 3.05 14.16 -8.28
CA GLU A 27 3.12 15.30 -9.22
C GLU A 27 4.03 16.43 -8.69
N ASP A 28 4.20 16.53 -7.37
CA ASP A 28 5.11 17.45 -6.71
C ASP A 28 6.38 16.70 -6.28
N PRO A 29 7.56 17.01 -6.84
CA PRO A 29 8.82 16.36 -6.46
C PRO A 29 9.16 16.50 -4.96
N ASP A 30 8.63 17.51 -4.28
CA ASP A 30 8.86 17.70 -2.85
C ASP A 30 8.19 16.61 -2.01
N GLN A 31 7.22 15.88 -2.54
CA GLN A 31 6.64 14.69 -1.89
C GLN A 31 7.69 13.60 -1.62
N PHE A 32 8.81 13.60 -2.34
CA PHE A 32 9.91 12.66 -2.08
C PHE A 32 10.57 12.87 -0.71
N ASN A 33 10.50 14.09 -0.16
CA ASN A 33 11.07 14.40 1.15
C ASN A 33 10.38 13.67 2.31
N ASP A 34 9.16 13.18 2.10
CA ASP A 34 8.39 12.44 3.09
C ASP A 34 8.82 10.96 3.20
N TRP A 35 9.80 10.54 2.39
CA TRP A 35 10.23 9.16 2.27
C TRP A 35 11.67 8.94 2.72
N GLU A 36 11.91 7.79 3.34
CA GLU A 36 13.24 7.29 3.72
C GLU A 36 13.62 6.12 2.82
N VAL A 37 14.70 6.27 2.05
CA VAL A 37 15.25 5.20 1.21
C VAL A 37 16.04 4.23 2.09
N ILE A 38 15.55 3.00 2.19
CA ILE A 38 16.24 1.93 2.94
C ILE A 38 17.25 1.24 2.03
N GLN A 39 16.88 0.94 0.80
CA GLN A 39 17.75 0.31 -0.19
C GLN A 39 17.26 0.53 -1.62
N GLY A 40 18.20 0.56 -2.58
CA GLY A 40 17.90 0.75 -4.01
C GLY A 40 17.98 2.21 -4.44
N THR A 41 17.55 2.47 -5.66
CA THR A 41 17.49 3.81 -6.24
C THR A 41 16.03 4.20 -6.40
N TRP A 42 15.68 5.36 -5.87
CA TRP A 42 14.32 5.88 -5.89
C TRP A 42 14.31 7.32 -6.34
N SER A 43 13.33 7.71 -7.10
CA SER A 43 13.11 9.10 -7.55
C SER A 43 11.67 9.30 -8.00
N ILE A 44 11.24 10.55 -8.16
CA ILE A 44 9.99 10.88 -8.84
C ILE A 44 10.33 11.18 -10.30
N ILE A 45 9.69 10.48 -11.23
CA ILE A 45 9.87 10.63 -12.68
C ILE A 45 8.49 10.71 -13.32
N ASP A 46 8.22 11.80 -14.04
CA ASP A 46 6.97 12.01 -14.78
C ASP A 46 5.71 11.90 -13.91
N GLY A 47 5.76 12.34 -12.64
CA GLY A 47 4.66 12.26 -11.70
C GLY A 47 4.43 10.85 -11.14
N GLU A 48 5.40 9.96 -11.20
CA GLU A 48 5.34 8.60 -10.67
C GLU A 48 6.55 8.35 -9.75
N LEU A 49 6.39 7.63 -8.66
CA LEU A 49 7.50 7.17 -7.83
C LEU A 49 8.16 5.98 -8.51
N ASP A 50 9.38 6.19 -9.00
CA ASP A 50 10.18 5.19 -9.71
C ASP A 50 11.17 4.53 -8.73
N GLY A 51 11.17 3.21 -8.68
CA GLY A 51 12.07 2.42 -7.87
C GLY A 51 12.75 1.34 -8.68
N GLN A 52 14.06 1.19 -8.49
CA GLN A 52 14.84 0.17 -9.17
C GLN A 52 16.01 -0.33 -8.35
N GLY A 53 16.41 -1.55 -8.62
CA GLY A 53 17.62 -2.11 -8.07
C GLY A 53 17.75 -3.60 -8.25
N PRO A 54 18.98 -4.11 -8.22
CA PRO A 54 19.23 -5.53 -8.30
C PRO A 54 18.82 -6.25 -7.02
N GLN A 55 18.79 -7.57 -7.08
CA GLN A 55 18.73 -8.40 -5.89
C GLN A 55 19.96 -8.15 -5.01
N ALA A 56 19.78 -7.45 -3.90
CA ALA A 56 20.87 -6.95 -3.06
C ALA A 56 20.78 -7.42 -1.60
N GLY A 57 20.22 -8.61 -1.36
CA GLY A 57 20.00 -9.12 0.00
C GLY A 57 18.75 -8.54 0.65
N GLN A 58 18.53 -8.85 1.92
CA GLN A 58 17.40 -8.30 2.69
C GLN A 58 17.66 -6.83 3.03
N PRO A 59 16.65 -5.98 3.10
CA PRO A 59 15.21 -6.26 2.89
C PRO A 59 14.76 -6.27 1.41
N GLY A 60 15.63 -6.10 0.44
CA GLY A 60 15.34 -5.84 -0.96
C GLY A 60 15.33 -4.34 -1.26
N VAL A 61 14.97 -3.94 -2.46
CA VAL A 61 14.78 -2.54 -2.85
C VAL A 61 13.58 -1.99 -2.10
N MET A 62 13.78 -1.00 -1.23
CA MET A 62 12.74 -0.56 -0.30
C MET A 62 12.84 0.94 0.01
N ILE A 63 11.68 1.57 0.10
CA ILE A 63 11.47 2.93 0.59
C ILE A 63 10.28 2.91 1.56
N VAL A 64 10.34 3.68 2.63
CA VAL A 64 9.26 3.75 3.62
C VAL A 64 8.93 5.21 3.94
N LEU A 65 7.73 5.48 4.47
CA LEU A 65 7.41 6.79 5.00
C LEU A 65 8.35 7.15 6.15
N SER A 66 8.83 8.40 6.18
CA SER A 66 9.77 8.88 7.19
C SER A 66 9.11 9.00 8.57
N ASP A 67 9.94 9.13 9.62
CA ASP A 67 9.43 9.35 10.99
C ASP A 67 8.74 10.72 11.16
N ASP A 68 9.01 11.67 10.26
CA ASP A 68 8.35 12.98 10.27
C ASP A 68 6.88 12.91 9.79
N VAL A 69 6.52 11.84 9.09
CA VAL A 69 5.20 11.62 8.49
C VAL A 69 4.43 10.53 9.20
N TRP A 70 5.07 9.39 9.45
CA TRP A 70 4.42 8.22 10.01
C TRP A 70 4.31 8.28 11.53
N ASP A 71 3.10 7.98 12.04
CA ASP A 71 2.87 7.81 13.48
C ASP A 71 2.61 6.34 13.79
N ASP A 72 3.43 5.76 14.65
CA ASP A 72 3.28 4.38 15.11
C ASP A 72 1.98 4.10 15.88
N ALA A 73 1.20 5.12 16.21
CA ALA A 73 -0.14 4.96 16.74
C ALA A 73 -1.16 4.53 15.67
N TRP A 74 -0.85 4.69 14.39
CA TRP A 74 -1.73 4.25 13.30
C TRP A 74 -1.67 2.73 13.15
N ARG A 75 -2.70 2.06 13.62
CA ARG A 75 -2.77 0.60 13.71
C ARG A 75 -3.68 -0.02 12.66
N ASP A 76 -4.85 0.60 12.49
CA ASP A 76 -5.90 0.15 11.60
C ASP A 76 -6.03 1.17 10.47
N TYR A 77 -5.89 0.71 9.24
CA TYR A 77 -5.90 1.60 8.08
C TYR A 77 -6.24 0.86 6.80
N THR A 78 -6.65 1.63 5.82
CA THR A 78 -6.76 1.17 4.42
C THR A 78 -5.73 1.92 3.58
N VAL A 79 -5.01 1.18 2.77
CA VAL A 79 -4.07 1.71 1.79
C VAL A 79 -4.56 1.36 0.40
N GLU A 80 -4.63 2.36 -0.48
CA GLU A 80 -4.85 2.16 -1.91
C GLU A 80 -3.71 2.81 -2.69
N PHE A 81 -3.26 2.18 -3.76
CA PHE A 81 -2.24 2.71 -4.66
C PHE A 81 -2.28 1.97 -5.98
N ARG A 82 -1.56 2.50 -6.97
CA ARG A 82 -1.29 1.79 -8.21
C ARG A 82 0.18 1.40 -8.30
N ALA A 83 0.46 0.26 -8.89
CA ALA A 83 1.83 -0.16 -9.20
C ALA A 83 1.89 -0.86 -10.55
N LYS A 84 3.03 -0.72 -11.22
CA LYS A 84 3.37 -1.49 -12.43
C LYS A 84 4.82 -1.96 -12.36
N ILE A 85 5.06 -3.16 -12.87
CA ILE A 85 6.40 -3.71 -13.08
C ILE A 85 6.78 -3.36 -14.52
N LEU A 86 7.92 -2.68 -14.74
CA LEU A 86 8.27 -2.15 -16.06
C LEU A 86 8.87 -3.18 -17.02
N GLU A 87 9.41 -4.27 -16.50
CA GLU A 87 10.05 -5.31 -17.30
C GLU A 87 9.62 -6.69 -16.78
N ASP A 88 9.96 -7.76 -17.51
CA ASP A 88 9.79 -9.13 -17.02
C ASP A 88 10.80 -9.42 -15.89
N THR A 89 10.64 -8.68 -14.80
CA THR A 89 11.39 -8.75 -13.57
C THR A 89 10.59 -9.47 -12.48
N GLU A 90 11.01 -9.40 -11.21
CA GLU A 90 10.39 -10.26 -10.21
C GLU A 90 9.09 -9.66 -9.62
N ASP A 91 9.18 -8.76 -8.64
CA ASP A 91 8.02 -8.37 -7.85
C ASP A 91 7.91 -6.86 -7.61
N ALA A 92 6.70 -6.42 -7.31
CA ALA A 92 6.41 -5.10 -6.78
C ALA A 92 5.27 -5.18 -5.76
N GLY A 93 5.37 -4.41 -4.67
CA GLY A 93 4.33 -4.40 -3.65
C GLY A 93 4.57 -3.41 -2.53
N ILE A 94 3.74 -3.55 -1.51
CA ILE A 94 3.74 -2.71 -0.32
C ILE A 94 4.24 -3.50 0.88
N VAL A 95 5.16 -2.90 1.64
CA VAL A 95 5.46 -3.33 3.00
C VAL A 95 4.60 -2.53 3.97
N PHE A 96 4.18 -3.20 5.03
CA PHE A 96 3.42 -2.56 6.10
C PHE A 96 3.83 -3.16 7.45
N ARG A 97 3.66 -2.37 8.51
CA ARG A 97 4.18 -2.70 9.83
C ARG A 97 5.69 -2.97 9.82
N TRP A 98 6.40 -2.24 8.99
CA TRP A 98 7.85 -2.31 8.93
C TRP A 98 8.48 -1.62 10.14
N GLN A 99 9.43 -2.30 10.81
CA GLN A 99 10.00 -1.84 12.08
C GLN A 99 11.50 -1.64 12.07
N ASN A 100 12.26 -2.27 11.16
CA ASN A 100 13.71 -2.24 11.23
C ASN A 100 14.37 -2.45 9.86
N ALA A 101 15.44 -1.67 9.61
CA ALA A 101 16.27 -1.77 8.42
C ALA A 101 17.45 -2.75 8.58
N ASP A 102 17.73 -3.26 9.80
CA ASP A 102 18.80 -4.23 10.01
C ASP A 102 18.48 -5.52 9.23
N PRO A 103 19.34 -5.93 8.27
CA PRO A 103 19.10 -7.14 7.49
C PRO A 103 19.07 -8.43 8.32
N ASN A 104 19.57 -8.39 9.56
CA ASN A 104 19.52 -9.51 10.49
C ASN A 104 18.28 -9.49 11.41
N ASP A 105 17.51 -8.40 11.42
CA ASP A 105 16.30 -8.23 12.23
C ASP A 105 15.22 -7.46 11.48
N THR A 106 15.05 -7.76 10.20
CA THR A 106 14.06 -7.10 9.37
C THR A 106 12.66 -7.63 9.68
N ARG A 107 11.75 -6.71 10.03
CA ARG A 107 10.39 -7.02 10.45
C ARG A 107 9.40 -6.29 9.57
N TYR A 108 8.54 -7.00 8.83
CA TYR A 108 7.48 -6.42 8.04
C TYR A 108 6.48 -7.47 7.58
N HIS A 109 5.30 -7.00 7.16
CA HIS A 109 4.41 -7.73 6.28
C HIS A 109 4.55 -7.20 4.86
N LEU A 110 4.33 -8.04 3.87
CA LEU A 110 4.42 -7.70 2.46
C LEU A 110 3.18 -8.21 1.72
N TYR A 111 2.58 -7.32 0.94
CA TYR A 111 1.62 -7.68 -0.09
C TYR A 111 2.19 -7.26 -1.44
N ARG A 112 2.32 -8.21 -2.38
CA ARG A 112 2.97 -7.99 -3.67
C ARG A 112 2.28 -8.73 -4.81
N ILE A 113 2.54 -8.29 -6.03
CA ILE A 113 2.42 -9.09 -7.24
C ILE A 113 3.79 -9.60 -7.64
N ASP A 114 3.84 -10.79 -8.20
CA ASP A 114 5.04 -11.44 -8.70
C ASP A 114 4.84 -11.81 -10.17
N ASN A 115 5.72 -11.33 -11.03
CA ASN A 115 5.69 -11.56 -12.47
C ASN A 115 6.83 -12.49 -12.93
N TRP A 116 7.49 -13.20 -12.04
CA TRP A 116 8.67 -13.97 -12.40
C TRP A 116 8.35 -15.19 -13.25
N PRO A 117 8.86 -15.27 -14.49
CA PRO A 117 8.63 -16.40 -15.38
C PRO A 117 9.51 -17.61 -15.07
N ARG A 118 10.48 -17.53 -14.13
CA ARG A 118 11.52 -18.55 -13.97
C ARG A 118 11.39 -19.29 -12.64
N GLY A 119 11.03 -20.55 -12.71
CA GLY A 119 11.28 -21.56 -11.67
C GLY A 119 10.13 -21.85 -10.73
N TYR A 120 9.33 -20.87 -10.33
CA TYR A 120 8.08 -21.12 -9.60
C TYR A 120 6.85 -21.03 -10.51
N GLY A 121 7.02 -20.54 -11.73
CA GLY A 121 6.12 -20.75 -12.87
C GLY A 121 4.73 -20.17 -12.74
N GLN A 122 4.52 -19.16 -11.86
CA GLN A 122 3.17 -18.69 -11.64
C GLN A 122 3.20 -17.22 -11.27
N LYS A 123 2.71 -16.42 -12.18
CA LYS A 123 2.31 -15.04 -11.89
C LYS A 123 1.26 -15.08 -10.79
N GLN A 124 1.41 -14.28 -9.73
CA GLN A 124 0.55 -14.38 -8.56
C GLN A 124 0.55 -13.13 -7.69
N ALA A 125 -0.53 -12.96 -6.93
CA ALA A 125 -0.56 -12.07 -5.77
C ALA A 125 -0.15 -12.85 -4.53
N GLU A 126 0.69 -12.28 -3.67
CA GLU A 126 1.27 -12.94 -2.50
C GLU A 126 1.21 -12.07 -1.25
N GLY A 127 0.92 -12.71 -0.12
CA GLY A 127 1.06 -12.13 1.21
C GLY A 127 2.13 -12.84 2.01
N TRP A 128 3.05 -12.07 2.60
CA TRP A 128 4.21 -12.56 3.34
C TRP A 128 4.36 -11.88 4.70
N VAL A 129 5.00 -12.57 5.63
CA VAL A 129 5.59 -11.97 6.84
C VAL A 129 7.08 -12.30 6.86
N ALA A 130 7.92 -11.32 7.15
CA ALA A 130 9.33 -11.54 7.48
C ALA A 130 9.44 -11.90 8.96
N ALA A 131 10.24 -12.93 9.27
CA ALA A 131 10.46 -13.35 10.63
C ALA A 131 11.37 -12.42 11.43
N GLU A 132 11.26 -12.49 12.75
CA GLU A 132 11.99 -11.63 13.70
C GLU A 132 13.52 -11.81 13.68
N ASP A 133 14.01 -12.91 13.15
CA ASP A 133 15.43 -13.27 13.12
C ASP A 133 16.12 -13.02 11.76
N GLY A 134 15.53 -12.17 10.93
CA GLY A 134 16.12 -11.67 9.68
C GLY A 134 16.22 -12.66 8.53
N GLY A 135 15.73 -13.88 8.67
CA GLY A 135 15.99 -14.91 7.65
C GLY A 135 14.80 -15.65 7.12
N ALA A 136 13.87 -16.00 7.95
CA ALA A 136 12.73 -16.81 7.53
C ALA A 136 11.57 -15.90 7.12
N ARG A 137 11.15 -16.02 5.87
CA ARG A 137 9.87 -15.47 5.42
C ARG A 137 8.83 -16.58 5.41
N GLU A 138 7.65 -16.27 5.90
CA GLU A 138 6.51 -17.17 5.83
C GLU A 138 5.50 -16.61 4.83
N MET A 139 5.10 -17.41 3.84
CA MET A 139 4.00 -17.09 2.95
C MET A 139 2.69 -17.34 3.69
N LEU A 140 1.91 -16.27 3.87
CA LEU A 140 0.62 -16.34 4.56
C LEU A 140 -0.54 -16.61 3.59
N GLY A 141 -0.40 -16.21 2.33
CA GLY A 141 -1.42 -16.40 1.31
C GLY A 141 -0.89 -16.16 -0.09
N GLN A 142 -1.55 -16.75 -1.06
CA GLN A 142 -1.26 -16.55 -2.48
C GLN A 142 -2.51 -16.79 -3.32
N THR A 143 -2.63 -16.04 -4.42
CA THR A 143 -3.66 -16.26 -5.45
C THR A 143 -2.99 -16.18 -6.81
N LYS A 144 -3.23 -17.19 -7.65
CA LYS A 144 -2.75 -17.18 -9.03
C LYS A 144 -3.54 -16.16 -9.83
N ILE A 145 -2.81 -15.29 -10.48
CA ILE A 145 -3.36 -14.27 -11.36
C ILE A 145 -2.34 -13.98 -12.46
N GLU A 146 -2.80 -13.64 -13.64
CA GLU A 146 -1.91 -13.21 -14.71
C GLU A 146 -1.46 -11.77 -14.44
N ILE A 147 -0.14 -11.58 -14.34
CA ILE A 147 0.49 -10.28 -14.20
C ILE A 147 1.25 -9.99 -15.49
N GLU A 148 0.97 -8.85 -16.09
CA GLU A 148 1.64 -8.37 -17.29
C GLU A 148 2.57 -7.22 -16.95
N SER A 149 3.74 -7.18 -17.60
CA SER A 149 4.67 -6.05 -17.48
C SER A 149 4.07 -4.79 -18.10
N ASP A 150 4.51 -3.66 -17.62
CA ASP A 150 4.08 -2.31 -18.03
C ASP A 150 2.55 -2.09 -17.95
N THR A 151 1.90 -2.83 -17.06
CA THR A 151 0.46 -2.74 -16.79
C THR A 151 0.22 -2.25 -15.37
N TRP A 152 -0.61 -1.23 -15.23
CA TRP A 152 -1.03 -0.71 -13.94
C TRP A 152 -2.04 -1.63 -13.27
N TYR A 153 -1.75 -1.99 -12.02
CA TYR A 153 -2.64 -2.72 -11.12
C TYR A 153 -3.00 -1.84 -9.93
N LYS A 154 -4.28 -1.84 -9.57
CA LYS A 154 -4.78 -1.15 -8.38
C LYS A 154 -4.71 -2.09 -7.19
N PHE A 155 -3.95 -1.69 -6.19
CA PHE A 155 -3.87 -2.39 -4.91
C PHE A 155 -4.78 -1.74 -3.88
N ARG A 156 -5.41 -2.57 -3.06
CA ARG A 156 -6.04 -2.13 -1.81
C ARG A 156 -5.70 -3.11 -0.72
N LEU A 157 -5.20 -2.59 0.39
CA LEU A 157 -4.87 -3.32 1.61
C LEU A 157 -5.69 -2.75 2.76
N GLU A 158 -6.51 -3.57 3.39
CA GLU A 158 -7.24 -3.24 4.62
C GLU A 158 -6.57 -3.94 5.80
N VAL A 159 -6.17 -3.17 6.80
CA VAL A 159 -5.54 -3.64 8.02
C VAL A 159 -6.44 -3.32 9.19
N ALA A 160 -6.93 -4.37 9.90
CA ALA A 160 -7.80 -4.24 11.06
C ALA A 160 -7.36 -5.24 12.15
N GLY A 161 -6.74 -4.75 13.21
CA GLY A 161 -6.13 -5.61 14.23
C GLY A 161 -5.09 -6.54 13.62
N SER A 162 -5.28 -7.85 13.70
CA SER A 162 -4.43 -8.86 13.07
C SER A 162 -4.94 -9.33 11.69
N THR A 163 -6.09 -8.87 11.25
CA THR A 163 -6.69 -9.30 9.97
C THR A 163 -6.27 -8.37 8.84
N TYR A 164 -5.84 -8.95 7.72
CA TYR A 164 -5.45 -8.23 6.50
C TYR A 164 -6.27 -8.73 5.32
N LYS A 165 -6.88 -7.80 4.58
CA LYS A 165 -7.57 -8.09 3.31
C LYS A 165 -6.79 -7.44 2.18
N CYS A 166 -6.37 -8.25 1.24
CA CYS A 166 -5.57 -7.84 0.09
C CYS A 166 -6.40 -7.95 -1.19
N TYR A 167 -6.54 -6.84 -1.90
CA TYR A 167 -7.30 -6.75 -3.13
C TYR A 167 -6.39 -6.29 -4.28
N LEU A 168 -6.65 -6.81 -5.47
CA LEU A 168 -6.06 -6.37 -6.72
C LEU A 168 -7.17 -6.09 -7.72
N ASP A 169 -7.18 -4.90 -8.34
CA ASP A 169 -8.23 -4.43 -9.26
C ASP A 169 -9.65 -4.64 -8.70
N ASP A 170 -9.82 -4.28 -7.41
CA ASP A 170 -11.05 -4.41 -6.63
C ASP A 170 -11.51 -5.85 -6.34
N GLU A 171 -10.78 -6.88 -6.79
CA GLU A 171 -11.04 -8.28 -6.47
C GLU A 171 -10.27 -8.71 -5.22
N LEU A 172 -10.95 -9.38 -4.27
CA LEU A 172 -10.31 -9.90 -3.06
C LEU A 172 -9.41 -11.10 -3.42
N MET A 173 -8.09 -10.91 -3.28
CA MET A 173 -7.11 -11.96 -3.52
C MET A 173 -7.04 -12.95 -2.36
N PHE A 174 -6.97 -12.42 -1.14
CA PHE A 174 -6.96 -13.22 0.09
C PHE A 174 -7.24 -12.39 1.32
N GLU A 175 -7.70 -13.06 2.37
CA GLU A 175 -7.80 -12.56 3.73
C GLU A 175 -6.88 -13.37 4.62
N LEU A 176 -6.07 -12.71 5.45
CA LEU A 176 -5.02 -13.31 6.25
C LEU A 176 -5.14 -12.91 7.71
N GLU A 177 -4.71 -13.82 8.60
CA GLU A 177 -4.33 -13.46 9.96
C GLU A 177 -2.83 -13.18 10.00
N GLY A 178 -2.47 -11.93 10.32
CA GLY A 178 -1.08 -11.51 10.47
C GLY A 178 -0.44 -12.12 11.71
N LYS A 179 0.86 -12.35 11.64
CA LYS A 179 1.67 -12.86 12.73
C LYS A 179 2.70 -11.83 13.19
N GLY A 180 2.97 -11.77 14.47
CA GLY A 180 4.10 -11.04 15.05
C GLY A 180 3.82 -9.55 15.27
N TYR A 181 3.83 -8.72 14.24
CA TYR A 181 3.88 -7.26 14.39
C TYR A 181 2.50 -6.62 14.31
N SER A 182 2.23 -5.70 15.24
CA SER A 182 0.96 -4.95 15.28
C SER A 182 1.12 -3.46 14.97
N TRP A 183 2.33 -3.00 14.63
CA TRP A 183 2.67 -1.62 14.34
C TRP A 183 3.89 -1.52 13.42
N GLY A 184 4.13 -0.34 12.88
CA GLY A 184 5.27 -0.04 12.03
C GLY A 184 4.85 0.68 10.75
N LYS A 185 5.85 1.18 10.03
CA LYS A 185 5.71 2.03 8.85
C LYS A 185 5.11 1.30 7.65
N ILE A 186 4.64 2.10 6.70
CA ILE A 186 4.25 1.67 5.36
C ILE A 186 5.35 2.10 4.39
N GLY A 187 5.53 1.31 3.32
CA GLY A 187 6.45 1.65 2.26
C GLY A 187 6.30 0.74 1.06
N PHE A 188 7.09 1.00 0.03
CA PHE A 188 7.14 0.15 -1.16
C PHE A 188 8.37 -0.74 -1.15
N ARG A 189 8.20 -1.91 -1.70
CA ARG A 189 9.26 -2.90 -1.75
C ARG A 189 9.18 -3.72 -3.03
N MET A 190 10.34 -4.00 -3.59
CA MET A 190 10.52 -4.88 -4.73
C MET A 190 11.79 -5.73 -4.59
N TRP A 191 11.91 -6.73 -5.43
CA TRP A 191 13.06 -7.62 -5.45
C TRP A 191 13.49 -7.86 -6.88
N ASN A 192 14.72 -7.44 -7.21
CA ASN A 192 15.29 -7.57 -8.56
C ASN A 192 14.35 -7.04 -9.65
N SER A 193 13.77 -5.88 -9.41
CA SER A 193 12.73 -5.28 -10.25
C SER A 193 13.01 -3.82 -10.54
N HIS A 194 12.33 -3.33 -11.56
CA HIS A 194 12.09 -1.94 -11.83
C HIS A 194 10.58 -1.73 -11.86
N ALA A 195 10.07 -0.93 -10.94
CA ALA A 195 8.64 -0.72 -10.80
C ALA A 195 8.32 0.76 -10.53
N ARG A 196 7.09 1.15 -10.87
CA ARG A 196 6.55 2.47 -10.57
C ARG A 196 5.30 2.37 -9.73
N TYR A 197 5.11 3.40 -8.90
CA TYR A 197 4.00 3.52 -7.98
C TYR A 197 3.37 4.89 -8.11
N ASP A 198 2.05 4.96 -7.89
CA ASP A 198 1.29 6.19 -8.01
C ASP A 198 -0.02 6.14 -7.21
N ASP A 199 -0.65 7.31 -7.02
CA ASP A 199 -1.96 7.47 -6.39
C ASP A 199 -2.07 6.79 -5.01
N LEU A 200 -1.01 6.89 -4.17
CA LEU A 200 -1.05 6.33 -2.82
C LEU A 200 -2.02 7.12 -1.94
N SER A 201 -2.98 6.42 -1.38
CA SER A 201 -3.91 6.94 -0.38
C SER A 201 -3.90 6.08 0.87
N ILE A 202 -3.76 6.70 2.04
CA ILE A 202 -3.81 6.02 3.34
C ILE A 202 -4.91 6.66 4.17
N THR A 203 -5.88 5.86 4.60
CA THR A 203 -7.02 6.31 5.41
C THR A 203 -7.13 5.49 6.67
N GLY A 204 -7.54 6.10 7.77
CA GLY A 204 -7.74 5.38 9.03
C GLY A 204 -7.88 6.31 10.24
N PRO A 205 -8.18 5.75 11.40
CA PRO A 205 -8.26 6.53 12.64
C PRO A 205 -6.94 7.24 12.96
N GLY A 206 -6.98 8.54 13.16
CA GLY A 206 -5.83 9.37 13.52
C GLY A 206 -4.93 9.80 12.36
N ILE A 207 -5.13 9.26 11.16
CA ILE A 207 -4.38 9.65 9.96
C ILE A 207 -4.88 11.02 9.51
N PRO A 208 -3.99 12.04 9.38
CA PRO A 208 -4.40 13.37 8.99
C PRO A 208 -4.84 13.41 7.53
N SER A 209 -5.82 14.26 7.21
CA SER A 209 -6.02 14.62 5.81
C SER A 209 -5.01 15.71 5.45
N VAL A 210 -4.12 15.41 4.54
CA VAL A 210 -3.27 16.42 3.94
C VAL A 210 -4.06 17.09 2.82
N VAL A 211 -4.32 18.40 3.01
CA VAL A 211 -4.63 19.26 1.85
C VAL A 211 -3.30 19.47 1.17
N THR A 212 -3.11 18.86 0.01
CA THR A 212 -1.89 19.10 -0.79
C THR A 212 -1.72 20.61 -0.98
N SER A 213 -0.49 21.09 -0.96
CA SER A 213 -0.13 22.51 -1.09
C SER A 213 -0.70 23.19 -2.34
N SER A 214 -1.21 22.44 -3.29
CA SER A 214 -1.89 22.90 -4.51
C SER A 214 -3.41 23.17 -4.33
N GLY A 215 -3.99 22.98 -3.16
CA GLY A 215 -5.41 23.26 -2.91
C GLY A 215 -6.39 22.35 -3.69
N LYS A 216 -5.89 21.30 -4.34
CA LYS A 216 -6.74 20.29 -4.94
C LYS A 216 -7.16 19.31 -3.86
N LEU A 217 -8.44 19.38 -3.47
CA LEU A 217 -9.09 18.27 -2.78
C LEU A 217 -8.80 17.02 -3.59
N ALA A 218 -8.25 15.99 -2.94
CA ALA A 218 -8.16 14.67 -3.55
C ALA A 218 -9.55 14.31 -4.08
N ALA A 219 -9.71 14.33 -5.39
CA ALA A 219 -10.96 13.94 -6.00
C ALA A 219 -11.15 12.47 -5.64
N MET A 220 -12.18 12.18 -4.85
CA MET A 220 -12.57 10.83 -4.56
C MET A 220 -12.63 10.06 -5.88
N TRP A 221 -12.05 8.87 -5.90
CA TRP A 221 -12.05 7.91 -6.99
C TRP A 221 -13.41 7.87 -7.71
N GLY A 222 -13.54 8.53 -8.83
CA GLY A 222 -14.77 8.66 -9.61
C GLY A 222 -14.58 9.34 -10.94
N GLU A 223 -13.50 10.06 -11.14
CA GLU A 223 -13.17 10.65 -12.43
C GLU A 223 -11.81 10.15 -12.91
N VAL A 224 -11.83 8.94 -13.44
CA VAL A 224 -10.73 8.38 -14.23
C VAL A 224 -10.46 9.31 -15.39
N LYS A 225 -9.23 9.77 -15.52
CA LYS A 225 -8.71 10.38 -16.74
C LYS A 225 -8.98 9.41 -17.89
N ALA A 226 -10.02 9.68 -18.68
CA ALA A 226 -10.22 9.07 -19.99
C ALA A 226 -9.26 9.79 -20.94
N HIS A 227 -8.10 9.18 -21.18
CA HIS A 227 -7.28 9.42 -22.37
C HIS A 227 -6.44 8.17 -22.66
#